data_89f215263035a22179f95db425898f4f
#
_entry.id   89f215263035a22179f95db425898f4f
#
_cell.length_a   1.000
_cell.length_b   1.000
_cell.length_c   1.000
_cell.angle_alpha   90.00
_cell.angle_beta   90.00
_cell.angle_gamma   90.00
#
_symmetry.space_group_name_H-M   'P 1'
#
loop_
_entity.id
_entity.type
_entity.pdbx_description
1 polymer ?
#
loop_
_entity_poly.entity_id
_entity_poly.type
_entity_poly.pdbx_seq_one_letter_code
_entity_poly.pdbx_strand_id
1 'polypeptide(L)'
;MVRNDDFYLRRWVEYYGRELGKENLYIFFDGTDQKIPDFCAGTNVQAVERVLGQVVAADKGRIDLLASKAIELLKKYDLVIGTDADEFLVVDPRRRMSLREYLSSQKIDVCLSGLGIDMGQFLGRDGDSRPVEGDIHDGETFLSQRHYGLLGTRYTKPSVIAAPVRWGRGFHRVKGHNFHIGEDLYLFHFGYFDMARIQARFADKDRAAAGWTRHLAKRSRTIRVVTDKPARDFDLWTSRARRIQTIVRPPYAWNKPAMFNLDIVVRIPDRFQKII
;
A
#
# COMPACT_ATOMS: atom_id res chain seq x y z
N MET A 1 4.79 4.19 9.48
CA MET A 1 4.45 4.40 10.92
C MET A 1 3.33 3.45 11.29
N VAL A 2 3.43 2.78 12.45
CA VAL A 2 2.51 1.69 12.85
C VAL A 2 2.03 1.89 14.28
N ARG A 3 0.80 1.43 14.58
CA ARG A 3 0.25 1.34 15.94
C ARG A 3 -0.61 0.09 16.08
N ASN A 4 -0.23 -0.81 17.01
CA ASN A 4 -0.97 -2.05 17.35
C ASN A 4 -1.41 -2.84 16.10
N ASP A 5 -0.50 -3.07 15.16
CA ASP A 5 -0.82 -3.72 13.89
C ASP A 5 0.29 -4.70 13.46
N ASP A 6 0.59 -5.66 14.35
CA ASP A 6 1.65 -6.65 14.18
C ASP A 6 1.43 -7.55 12.97
N PHE A 7 0.16 -7.77 12.61
CA PHE A 7 -0.22 -8.62 11.49
C PHE A 7 0.34 -8.13 10.17
N TYR A 8 0.13 -6.84 9.81
CA TYR A 8 0.69 -6.29 8.59
C TYR A 8 2.18 -6.01 8.74
N LEU A 9 2.60 -5.51 9.92
CA LEU A 9 4.00 -5.17 10.17
C LEU A 9 4.92 -6.37 10.01
N ARG A 10 4.53 -7.57 10.48
CA ARG A 10 5.31 -8.80 10.30
C ARG A 10 5.55 -9.08 8.82
N ARG A 11 4.51 -9.07 8.00
CA ARG A 11 4.60 -9.30 6.56
C ARG A 11 5.42 -8.22 5.85
N TRP A 12 5.26 -6.97 6.29
CA TRP A 12 6.04 -5.84 5.78
C TRP A 12 7.55 -6.01 6.05
N VAL A 13 7.91 -6.40 7.26
CA VAL A 13 9.31 -6.66 7.63
C VAL A 13 9.87 -7.86 6.87
N GLU A 14 9.11 -8.94 6.74
CA GLU A 14 9.51 -10.14 5.98
C GLU A 14 9.74 -9.80 4.50
N TYR A 15 8.78 -9.13 3.87
CA TYR A 15 8.86 -8.77 2.46
C TYR A 15 10.00 -7.79 2.18
N TYR A 16 9.95 -6.60 2.77
CA TYR A 16 10.96 -5.59 2.50
C TYR A 16 12.33 -5.96 3.07
N GLY A 17 12.40 -6.77 4.12
CA GLY A 17 13.66 -7.33 4.64
C GLY A 17 14.33 -8.24 3.64
N ARG A 18 13.56 -9.07 2.91
CA ARG A 18 14.07 -9.91 1.82
C ARG A 18 14.49 -9.06 0.61
N GLU A 19 13.71 -8.06 0.22
CA GLU A 19 13.93 -7.25 -0.97
C GLU A 19 15.05 -6.21 -0.81
N LEU A 20 15.23 -5.64 0.39
CA LEU A 20 16.08 -4.48 0.62
C LEU A 20 17.15 -4.69 1.69
N GLY A 21 17.03 -5.73 2.52
CA GLY A 21 17.82 -5.93 3.75
C GLY A 21 17.15 -5.28 4.96
N LYS A 22 17.07 -6.02 6.09
CA LYS A 22 16.42 -5.53 7.31
C LYS A 22 17.07 -4.25 7.87
N GLU A 23 18.37 -4.13 7.74
CA GLU A 23 19.17 -2.97 8.16
C GLU A 23 18.80 -1.67 7.44
N ASN A 24 18.09 -1.76 6.32
CA ASN A 24 17.62 -0.62 5.54
C ASN A 24 16.14 -0.29 5.80
N LEU A 25 15.47 -1.01 6.71
CA LEU A 25 14.09 -0.76 7.09
C LEU A 25 14.02 0.20 8.28
N TYR A 26 13.19 1.23 8.18
CA TYR A 26 12.95 2.23 9.21
C TYR A 26 11.49 2.19 9.66
N ILE A 27 11.25 1.77 10.91
CA ILE A 27 9.92 1.56 11.48
C ILE A 27 9.67 2.58 12.59
N PHE A 28 8.60 3.35 12.44
CA PHE A 28 8.18 4.33 13.43
C PHE A 28 6.93 3.85 14.17
N PHE A 29 7.04 3.64 15.48
CA PHE A 29 5.91 3.30 16.34
C PHE A 29 5.22 4.58 16.83
N ASP A 30 3.91 4.71 16.56
CA ASP A 30 3.08 5.87 16.97
C ASP A 30 2.65 5.69 18.44
N GLY A 31 3.48 6.15 19.35
CA GLY A 31 3.37 6.02 20.79
C GLY A 31 4.51 5.21 21.39
N THR A 32 4.98 5.62 22.58
CA THR A 32 6.02 4.94 23.36
C THR A 32 5.46 3.81 24.23
N ASP A 33 4.16 3.64 24.24
CA ASP A 33 3.38 2.67 25.02
C ASP A 33 3.22 1.29 24.35
N GLN A 34 3.87 1.07 23.20
CA GLN A 34 3.81 -0.17 22.46
C GLN A 34 5.05 -1.04 22.71
N LYS A 35 4.86 -2.36 22.84
CA LYS A 35 5.97 -3.31 22.80
C LYS A 35 6.47 -3.44 21.35
N ILE A 36 7.77 -3.33 21.15
CA ILE A 36 8.40 -3.61 19.86
C ILE A 36 8.46 -5.12 19.67
N PRO A 37 7.86 -5.69 18.61
CA PRO A 37 7.88 -7.12 18.37
C PRO A 37 9.27 -7.65 18.01
N ASP A 38 9.58 -8.89 18.43
CA ASP A 38 10.89 -9.52 18.22
C ASP A 38 11.24 -9.67 16.73
N PHE A 39 10.24 -9.80 15.84
CA PHE A 39 10.48 -9.92 14.40
C PHE A 39 11.04 -8.63 13.78
N CYS A 40 10.98 -7.50 14.48
CA CYS A 40 11.63 -6.24 14.08
C CYS A 40 13.15 -6.24 14.34
N ALA A 41 13.71 -7.28 14.95
CA ALA A 41 15.15 -7.39 15.17
C ALA A 41 15.94 -7.25 13.85
N GLY A 42 16.98 -6.42 13.87
CA GLY A 42 17.79 -6.08 12.70
C GLY A 42 17.27 -4.91 11.87
N THR A 43 16.12 -4.32 12.22
CA THR A 43 15.60 -3.10 11.58
C THR A 43 15.90 -1.85 12.42
N ASN A 44 15.75 -0.67 11.83
CA ASN A 44 15.88 0.60 12.53
C ASN A 44 14.52 1.00 13.11
N VAL A 45 14.34 0.82 14.41
CA VAL A 45 13.09 1.10 15.11
C VAL A 45 13.18 2.42 15.88
N GLN A 46 12.16 3.25 15.76
CA GLN A 46 12.01 4.45 16.57
C GLN A 46 10.57 4.55 17.10
N ALA A 47 10.39 4.61 18.42
CA ALA A 47 9.13 5.03 19.01
C ALA A 47 9.08 6.56 19.01
N VAL A 48 7.96 7.12 18.58
CA VAL A 48 7.70 8.57 18.57
C VAL A 48 6.52 8.87 19.47
N GLU A 49 6.43 10.09 19.97
CA GLU A 49 5.25 10.51 20.73
C GLU A 49 3.99 10.37 19.89
N ARG A 50 2.92 9.92 20.54
CA ARG A 50 1.64 9.68 19.86
C ARG A 50 1.11 10.97 19.26
N VAL A 51 0.84 10.96 17.96
CA VAL A 51 0.19 12.09 17.27
C VAL A 51 -1.29 12.07 17.62
N LEU A 52 -1.68 12.88 18.60
CA LEU A 52 -3.06 13.04 19.06
C LEU A 52 -3.80 14.08 18.21
N GLY A 53 -5.12 13.94 18.13
CA GLY A 53 -6.00 14.91 17.47
C GLY A 53 -7.03 14.28 16.54
N GLN A 54 -7.80 15.11 15.86
CA GLN A 54 -8.71 14.62 14.81
C GLN A 54 -7.94 13.94 13.69
N VAL A 55 -8.51 12.87 13.13
CA VAL A 55 -7.87 12.00 12.10
C VAL A 55 -7.11 12.78 11.03
N VAL A 56 -7.68 13.87 10.53
CA VAL A 56 -7.08 14.68 9.45
C VAL A 56 -5.82 15.42 9.90
N ALA A 57 -5.82 15.97 11.11
CA ALA A 57 -4.68 16.71 11.67
C ALA A 57 -3.56 15.74 12.07
N ALA A 58 -3.92 14.62 12.71
CA ALA A 58 -2.98 13.56 13.09
C ALA A 58 -2.30 12.95 11.86
N ASP A 59 -3.05 12.65 10.79
CA ASP A 59 -2.51 12.14 9.53
C ASP A 59 -1.54 13.12 8.86
N LYS A 60 -1.83 14.41 8.93
CA LYS A 60 -0.89 15.44 8.43
C LYS A 60 0.41 15.45 9.23
N GLY A 61 0.34 15.41 10.57
CA GLY A 61 1.52 15.38 11.43
C GLY A 61 2.42 14.16 11.17
N ARG A 62 1.79 12.97 11.01
CA ARG A 62 2.50 11.73 10.66
C ARG A 62 3.25 11.85 9.33
N ILE A 63 2.59 12.33 8.28
CA ILE A 63 3.20 12.49 6.96
C ILE A 63 4.30 13.54 6.96
N ASP A 64 4.13 14.65 7.68
CA ASP A 64 5.17 15.67 7.79
C ASP A 64 6.42 15.14 8.52
N LEU A 65 6.24 14.31 9.56
CA LEU A 65 7.36 13.62 10.24
C LEU A 65 8.04 12.63 9.30
N LEU A 66 7.28 11.75 8.64
CA LEU A 66 7.83 10.74 7.72
C LEU A 66 8.53 11.38 6.53
N ALA A 67 7.99 12.47 5.97
CA ALA A 67 8.65 13.21 4.89
C ALA A 67 9.97 13.85 5.36
N SER A 68 10.03 14.37 6.58
CA SER A 68 11.27 14.91 7.15
C SER A 68 12.33 13.83 7.36
N LYS A 69 11.91 12.65 7.85
CA LYS A 69 12.80 11.48 8.01
C LYS A 69 13.29 10.94 6.66
N ALA A 70 12.43 10.91 5.66
CA ALA A 70 12.83 10.50 4.31
C ALA A 70 13.87 11.46 3.69
N ILE A 71 13.71 12.77 3.87
CA ILE A 71 14.70 13.77 3.42
C ILE A 71 16.04 13.58 4.15
N GLU A 72 16.02 13.23 5.44
CA GLU A 72 17.22 12.91 6.21
C GLU A 72 17.91 11.65 5.65
N LEU A 73 17.13 10.61 5.36
CA LEU A 73 17.62 9.35 4.80
C LEU A 73 18.22 9.50 3.40
N LEU A 74 17.72 10.41 2.57
CA LEU A 74 18.31 10.71 1.27
C LEU A 74 19.74 11.28 1.32
N LYS A 75 20.25 11.64 2.51
CA LYS A 75 21.67 11.95 2.69
C LYS A 75 22.55 10.70 2.72
N LYS A 76 21.94 9.52 2.96
CA LYS A 76 22.62 8.22 3.08
C LYS A 76 22.28 7.27 1.92
N TYR A 77 21.09 7.39 1.35
CA TYR A 77 20.55 6.49 0.34
C TYR A 77 20.18 7.27 -0.92
N ASP A 78 20.39 6.67 -2.09
CA ASP A 78 19.99 7.25 -3.38
C ASP A 78 18.46 7.32 -3.53
N LEU A 79 17.74 6.37 -2.91
CA LEU A 79 16.29 6.25 -2.96
C LEU A 79 15.71 5.98 -1.57
N VAL A 80 14.53 6.53 -1.30
CA VAL A 80 13.73 6.22 -0.12
C VAL A 80 12.33 5.79 -0.54
N ILE A 81 11.86 4.66 0.03
CA ILE A 81 10.51 4.14 -0.18
C ILE A 81 9.65 4.45 1.04
N GLY A 82 8.53 5.15 0.84
CA GLY A 82 7.53 5.40 1.87
C GLY A 82 6.25 4.62 1.59
N THR A 83 5.87 3.73 2.52
CA THR A 83 4.64 2.93 2.45
C THR A 83 3.97 2.84 3.82
N ASP A 84 2.66 2.59 3.81
CA ASP A 84 1.96 2.09 5.01
C ASP A 84 2.31 0.60 5.23
N ALA A 85 2.07 0.07 6.44
CA ALA A 85 2.43 -1.32 6.77
C ALA A 85 1.61 -2.37 5.99
N ASP A 86 0.48 -1.97 5.43
CA ASP A 86 -0.40 -2.79 4.58
C ASP A 86 -0.21 -2.54 3.08
N GLU A 87 0.91 -1.90 2.68
CA GLU A 87 1.26 -1.57 1.30
C GLU A 87 2.57 -2.20 0.88
N PHE A 88 2.56 -2.89 -0.26
CA PHE A 88 3.70 -3.62 -0.78
C PHE A 88 3.99 -3.20 -2.23
N LEU A 89 5.17 -2.64 -2.44
CA LEU A 89 5.65 -2.25 -3.77
C LEU A 89 6.34 -3.46 -4.41
N VAL A 90 5.74 -4.03 -5.45
CA VAL A 90 6.12 -5.32 -6.03
C VAL A 90 6.46 -5.18 -7.51
N VAL A 91 7.59 -5.74 -7.89
CA VAL A 91 7.97 -5.90 -9.30
C VAL A 91 7.30 -7.16 -9.87
N ASP A 92 6.82 -7.10 -11.12
CA ASP A 92 6.27 -8.29 -11.78
C ASP A 92 7.34 -9.41 -11.82
N PRO A 93 7.05 -10.61 -11.32
CA PRO A 93 8.00 -11.73 -11.31
C PRO A 93 8.57 -12.10 -12.68
N ARG A 94 7.91 -11.74 -13.78
CA ARG A 94 8.42 -11.93 -15.13
C ARG A 94 9.72 -11.17 -15.41
N ARG A 95 9.98 -10.08 -14.67
CA ARG A 95 11.22 -9.33 -14.76
C ARG A 95 12.42 -10.09 -14.18
N ARG A 96 12.18 -11.11 -13.32
CA ARG A 96 13.24 -11.91 -12.66
C ARG A 96 14.26 -11.03 -11.93
N MET A 97 13.79 -9.97 -11.30
CA MET A 97 14.55 -8.97 -10.56
C MET A 97 13.94 -8.76 -9.19
N SER A 98 14.77 -8.56 -8.18
CA SER A 98 14.33 -8.04 -6.89
C SER A 98 13.86 -6.59 -7.01
N LEU A 99 13.14 -6.09 -6.00
CA LEU A 99 12.75 -4.68 -5.94
C LEU A 99 13.97 -3.75 -5.96
N ARG A 100 15.06 -4.13 -5.26
CA ARG A 100 16.32 -3.37 -5.26
C ARG A 100 16.92 -3.26 -6.66
N GLU A 101 17.07 -4.38 -7.35
CA GLU A 101 17.64 -4.41 -8.72
C GLU A 101 16.78 -3.62 -9.70
N TYR A 102 15.46 -3.78 -9.62
CA TYR A 102 14.54 -3.03 -10.46
C TYR A 102 14.69 -1.52 -10.24
N LEU A 103 14.65 -1.04 -9.00
CA LEU A 103 14.75 0.37 -8.69
C LEU A 103 16.12 0.95 -9.09
N SER A 104 17.21 0.20 -8.91
CA SER A 104 18.55 0.60 -9.31
C SER A 104 18.71 0.71 -10.84
N SER A 105 17.89 -0.03 -11.60
CA SER A 105 17.88 0.05 -13.08
C SER A 105 17.05 1.21 -13.62
N GLN A 106 16.23 1.88 -12.77
CA GLN A 106 15.37 2.98 -13.20
C GLN A 106 16.07 4.33 -13.09
N LYS A 107 15.87 5.19 -14.09
CA LYS A 107 16.21 6.61 -13.95
C LYS A 107 15.09 7.32 -13.20
N ILE A 108 15.31 7.63 -11.92
CA ILE A 108 14.33 8.29 -11.05
C ILE A 108 14.86 9.67 -10.68
N ASP A 109 14.37 10.71 -11.35
CA ASP A 109 14.83 12.08 -11.08
C ASP A 109 14.23 12.63 -9.78
N VAL A 110 12.94 12.41 -9.53
CA VAL A 110 12.23 12.93 -8.34
C VAL A 110 11.47 11.84 -7.62
N CYS A 111 10.56 11.13 -8.28
CA CYS A 111 9.74 10.09 -7.67
C CYS A 111 9.26 9.05 -8.68
N LEU A 112 8.94 7.84 -8.16
CA LEU A 112 8.36 6.75 -8.93
C LEU A 112 7.17 6.16 -8.17
N SER A 113 6.11 5.80 -8.91
CA SER A 113 4.90 5.15 -8.39
C SER A 113 4.80 3.71 -8.86
N GLY A 114 4.31 2.81 -8.01
CA GLY A 114 3.69 1.58 -8.47
C GLY A 114 2.25 1.81 -8.93
N LEU A 115 1.76 1.02 -9.89
CA LEU A 115 0.34 1.02 -10.24
C LEU A 115 -0.48 0.43 -9.08
N GLY A 116 -1.44 1.18 -8.55
CA GLY A 116 -2.21 0.81 -7.37
C GLY A 116 -3.21 -0.31 -7.61
N ILE A 117 -3.16 -1.33 -6.76
CA ILE A 117 -4.10 -2.46 -6.72
C ILE A 117 -4.60 -2.60 -5.28
N ASP A 118 -5.90 -2.35 -5.07
CA ASP A 118 -6.54 -2.49 -3.76
C ASP A 118 -7.13 -3.89 -3.66
N MET A 119 -6.53 -4.75 -2.84
CA MET A 119 -6.92 -6.15 -2.69
C MET A 119 -8.25 -6.29 -1.95
N GLY A 120 -9.07 -7.24 -2.39
CA GLY A 120 -10.37 -7.52 -1.77
C GLY A 120 -10.70 -8.99 -1.77
N GLN A 121 -11.49 -9.44 -0.79
CA GLN A 121 -12.01 -10.79 -0.64
C GLN A 121 -13.22 -10.98 -1.58
N PHE A 122 -13.23 -12.08 -2.33
CA PHE A 122 -14.42 -12.51 -3.05
C PHE A 122 -15.32 -13.37 -2.14
N LEU A 123 -16.46 -12.83 -1.76
CA LEU A 123 -17.40 -13.47 -0.81
C LEU A 123 -18.43 -14.41 -1.47
N GLY A 124 -18.35 -14.58 -2.77
CA GLY A 124 -19.34 -15.36 -3.52
C GLY A 124 -20.49 -14.50 -4.07
N ARG A 125 -21.01 -14.91 -5.21
CA ARG A 125 -22.19 -14.32 -5.87
C ARG A 125 -22.91 -15.41 -6.67
N ASP A 126 -24.22 -15.40 -6.63
CA ASP A 126 -25.04 -16.35 -7.38
C ASP A 126 -24.70 -16.31 -8.87
N GLY A 127 -24.51 -17.49 -9.46
CA GLY A 127 -24.15 -17.65 -10.86
C GLY A 127 -22.69 -17.30 -11.21
N ASP A 128 -21.84 -17.00 -10.23
CA ASP A 128 -20.41 -16.75 -10.45
C ASP A 128 -19.60 -18.03 -10.18
N SER A 129 -18.72 -18.39 -11.10
CA SER A 129 -17.90 -19.60 -11.00
C SER A 129 -16.60 -19.42 -10.21
N ARG A 130 -16.30 -18.20 -9.75
CA ARG A 130 -15.12 -17.94 -8.93
C ARG A 130 -15.22 -18.65 -7.58
N PRO A 131 -14.14 -19.26 -7.07
CA PRO A 131 -14.15 -19.85 -5.74
C PRO A 131 -14.29 -18.75 -4.67
N VAL A 132 -15.14 -18.99 -3.67
CA VAL A 132 -15.28 -18.11 -2.50
C VAL A 132 -13.99 -18.17 -1.69
N GLU A 133 -13.50 -17.01 -1.27
CA GLU A 133 -12.30 -16.88 -0.48
C GLU A 133 -12.64 -16.85 1.03
N GLY A 134 -12.03 -17.75 1.79
CA GLY A 134 -12.17 -17.82 3.26
C GLY A 134 -11.38 -16.74 4.00
N ASP A 135 -11.30 -16.87 5.31
CA ASP A 135 -10.48 -16.00 6.16
C ASP A 135 -8.98 -16.21 5.91
N ILE A 136 -8.18 -15.20 6.20
CA ILE A 136 -6.71 -15.26 6.06
C ILE A 136 -6.10 -16.16 7.14
N HIS A 137 -5.26 -17.09 6.70
CA HIS A 137 -4.45 -17.96 7.55
C HIS A 137 -3.01 -17.45 7.68
N ASP A 138 -2.45 -17.47 8.89
CA ASP A 138 -1.12 -16.92 9.21
C ASP A 138 -0.09 -17.87 8.61
N GLY A 139 0.34 -18.49 8.12
CA GLY A 139 1.40 -19.36 7.55
C GLY A 139 1.52 -19.27 6.03
N GLU A 140 0.57 -18.62 5.39
CA GLU A 140 0.51 -18.49 3.94
C GLU A 140 0.68 -17.06 3.49
N THR A 141 1.11 -16.85 2.25
CA THR A 141 1.23 -15.51 1.66
C THR A 141 -0.16 -14.90 1.42
N PHE A 142 -0.26 -13.58 1.44
CA PHE A 142 -1.53 -12.90 1.16
C PHE A 142 -2.04 -13.17 -0.25
N LEU A 143 -1.14 -13.20 -1.23
CA LEU A 143 -1.50 -13.39 -2.64
C LEU A 143 -1.75 -14.86 -3.02
N SER A 144 -1.49 -15.84 -2.13
CA SER A 144 -1.99 -17.21 -2.31
C SER A 144 -3.44 -17.37 -1.86
N GLN A 145 -3.93 -16.48 -0.99
CA GLN A 145 -5.25 -16.53 -0.38
C GLN A 145 -6.22 -15.47 -0.93
N ARG A 146 -5.72 -14.45 -1.64
CA ARG A 146 -6.49 -13.37 -2.26
C ARG A 146 -6.11 -13.20 -3.72
N HIS A 147 -7.06 -13.44 -4.59
CA HIS A 147 -6.84 -13.53 -6.03
C HIS A 147 -7.44 -12.35 -6.79
N TYR A 148 -8.11 -11.40 -6.12
CA TYR A 148 -8.81 -10.32 -6.79
C TYR A 148 -8.44 -8.97 -6.20
N GLY A 149 -8.21 -8.00 -7.09
CA GLY A 149 -7.90 -6.63 -6.70
C GLY A 149 -8.62 -5.62 -7.59
N LEU A 150 -8.91 -4.47 -7.01
CA LEU A 150 -9.49 -3.33 -7.69
C LEU A 150 -8.37 -2.41 -8.18
N LEU A 151 -8.32 -2.14 -9.48
CA LEU A 151 -7.38 -1.14 -10.03
C LEU A 151 -7.76 0.24 -9.51
N GLY A 152 -6.96 0.73 -8.57
CA GLY A 152 -7.28 1.91 -7.79
C GLY A 152 -6.34 3.07 -8.01
N THR A 153 -6.80 4.15 -8.63
CA THR A 153 -6.03 5.42 -8.75
C THR A 153 -5.60 5.96 -7.40
N ARG A 154 -6.33 5.63 -6.34
CA ARG A 154 -6.02 6.03 -4.98
C ARG A 154 -4.71 5.43 -4.47
N TYR A 155 -4.39 4.21 -4.87
CA TYR A 155 -3.18 3.50 -4.46
C TYR A 155 -2.04 3.59 -5.49
N THR A 156 -2.23 4.29 -6.60
CA THR A 156 -1.11 4.71 -7.46
C THR A 156 -0.41 5.88 -6.79
N LYS A 157 0.53 5.56 -5.91
CA LYS A 157 1.22 6.50 -5.04
C LYS A 157 2.68 6.65 -5.46
N PRO A 158 3.27 7.88 -5.43
CA PRO A 158 4.70 8.09 -5.61
C PRO A 158 5.46 7.65 -4.36
N SER A 159 5.50 6.34 -4.14
CA SER A 159 6.09 5.73 -2.93
C SER A 159 7.60 5.86 -2.90
N VAL A 160 8.27 5.91 -4.05
CA VAL A 160 9.73 6.02 -4.16
C VAL A 160 10.11 7.47 -4.46
N ILE A 161 11.04 8.02 -3.71
CA ILE A 161 11.63 9.35 -3.95
C ILE A 161 13.15 9.27 -4.06
N ALA A 162 13.71 10.09 -4.99
CA ALA A 162 15.14 10.27 -5.23
C ALA A 162 15.63 11.69 -4.89
N ALA A 163 14.70 12.60 -4.55
CA ALA A 163 14.99 14.00 -4.26
C ALA A 163 14.36 14.41 -2.93
N PRO A 164 14.86 15.46 -2.24
CA PRO A 164 14.36 15.91 -0.94
C PRO A 164 13.01 16.63 -1.07
N VAL A 165 11.97 15.87 -1.35
CA VAL A 165 10.59 16.34 -1.57
C VAL A 165 9.66 15.90 -0.45
N ARG A 166 8.51 16.56 -0.30
CA ARG A 166 7.51 16.21 0.71
C ARG A 166 6.31 15.49 0.11
N TRP A 167 5.92 14.40 0.76
CA TRP A 167 4.65 13.74 0.43
C TRP A 167 3.44 14.55 0.91
N GLY A 168 2.34 14.40 0.18
CA GLY A 168 1.00 14.73 0.67
C GLY A 168 0.45 13.60 1.54
N ARG A 169 -0.68 13.84 2.22
CA ARG A 169 -1.33 12.85 3.10
C ARG A 169 -1.47 11.49 2.44
N GLY A 170 -1.22 10.42 3.20
CA GLY A 170 -1.29 9.03 2.74
C GLY A 170 -0.33 8.72 1.58
N PHE A 171 0.75 9.46 1.41
CA PHE A 171 1.70 9.34 0.28
C PHE A 171 1.09 9.55 -1.11
N HIS A 172 -0.15 10.10 -1.21
CA HIS A 172 -0.89 10.16 -2.47
C HIS A 172 -0.28 11.07 -3.54
N ARG A 173 0.66 11.94 -3.19
CA ARG A 173 1.41 12.78 -4.13
C ARG A 173 2.72 13.26 -3.53
N VAL A 174 3.65 13.62 -4.37
CA VAL A 174 4.80 14.45 -4.04
C VAL A 174 4.45 15.89 -4.35
N LYS A 175 4.49 16.78 -3.34
CA LYS A 175 4.06 18.18 -3.48
C LYS A 175 4.92 18.92 -4.51
N GLY A 176 4.26 19.55 -5.47
CA GLY A 176 4.93 20.36 -6.50
C GLY A 176 5.54 19.60 -7.68
N HIS A 177 5.47 18.26 -7.69
CA HIS A 177 6.10 17.43 -8.72
C HIS A 177 5.12 16.44 -9.35
N ASN A 178 5.31 16.13 -10.63
CA ASN A 178 4.57 15.09 -11.31
C ASN A 178 4.99 13.70 -10.80
N PHE A 179 4.07 12.74 -10.90
CA PHE A 179 4.37 11.34 -10.65
C PHE A 179 4.67 10.62 -11.97
N HIS A 180 5.43 9.54 -11.86
CA HIS A 180 5.65 8.58 -12.93
C HIS A 180 5.25 7.20 -12.42
N ILE A 181 4.61 6.38 -13.27
CA ILE A 181 4.20 5.02 -12.93
C ILE A 181 5.20 4.06 -13.59
N GLY A 182 5.93 3.30 -12.78
CA GLY A 182 6.89 2.29 -13.24
C GLY A 182 6.22 1.20 -14.08
N GLU A 183 6.90 0.72 -15.10
CA GLU A 183 6.46 -0.41 -15.88
C GLU A 183 6.66 -1.69 -15.09
N ASP A 184 5.63 -2.57 -15.04
CA ASP A 184 5.65 -3.80 -14.25
C ASP A 184 5.98 -3.60 -12.76
N LEU A 185 5.65 -2.41 -12.23
CA LEU A 185 5.74 -2.07 -10.82
C LEU A 185 4.34 -1.81 -10.26
N TYR A 186 3.95 -2.56 -9.24
CA TYR A 186 2.62 -2.51 -8.64
C TYR A 186 2.71 -2.15 -7.17
N LEU A 187 1.73 -1.39 -6.66
CA LEU A 187 1.53 -1.18 -5.23
C LEU A 187 0.28 -1.95 -4.81
N PHE A 188 0.48 -3.11 -4.19
CA PHE A 188 -0.59 -3.89 -3.59
C PHE A 188 -0.94 -3.33 -2.21
N HIS A 189 -2.22 -3.04 -1.99
CA HIS A 189 -2.74 -2.56 -0.72
C HIS A 189 -3.69 -3.59 -0.12
N PHE A 190 -3.46 -3.98 1.15
CA PHE A 190 -4.19 -5.03 1.85
C PHE A 190 -5.01 -4.53 3.04
N GLY A 191 -5.16 -3.23 3.20
CA GLY A 191 -5.81 -2.66 4.38
C GLY A 191 -7.26 -3.09 4.59
N TYR A 192 -7.96 -3.50 3.54
CA TYR A 192 -9.40 -3.87 3.56
C TYR A 192 -9.69 -5.11 2.74
N PHE A 193 -8.80 -6.07 2.76
CA PHE A 193 -8.80 -7.24 1.89
C PHE A 193 -9.45 -8.49 2.52
N ASP A 194 -9.89 -8.38 3.78
CA ASP A 194 -10.42 -9.48 4.58
C ASP A 194 -11.58 -8.98 5.46
N MET A 195 -12.73 -9.64 5.38
CA MET A 195 -13.96 -9.19 6.06
C MET A 195 -13.86 -9.34 7.58
N ALA A 196 -13.28 -10.43 8.07
CA ALA A 196 -13.14 -10.66 9.50
C ALA A 196 -12.24 -9.60 10.15
N ARG A 197 -11.17 -9.20 9.46
CA ARG A 197 -10.28 -8.12 9.92
C ARG A 197 -10.92 -6.74 9.87
N ILE A 198 -11.75 -6.47 8.87
CA ILE A 198 -12.54 -5.25 8.81
C ILE A 198 -13.48 -5.19 10.02
N GLN A 199 -14.19 -6.30 10.32
CA GLN A 199 -15.09 -6.39 11.47
C GLN A 199 -14.35 -6.20 12.80
N ALA A 200 -13.18 -6.82 12.98
CA ALA A 200 -12.32 -6.63 14.15
C ALA A 200 -11.91 -5.16 14.33
N ARG A 201 -11.55 -4.47 13.23
CA ARG A 201 -11.25 -3.03 13.26
C ARG A 201 -12.48 -2.15 13.60
N PHE A 202 -13.68 -2.57 13.24
CA PHE A 202 -14.92 -1.90 13.66
C PHE A 202 -15.22 -2.06 15.15
N ALA A 203 -14.87 -3.20 15.72
CA ALA A 203 -15.05 -3.50 17.14
C ALA A 203 -14.02 -2.79 18.05
N ASP A 204 -12.94 -2.24 17.49
CA ASP A 204 -11.92 -1.49 18.20
C ASP A 204 -12.47 -0.15 18.72
N LYS A 205 -12.67 -0.06 20.05
CA LYS A 205 -13.26 1.10 20.72
C LYS A 205 -12.41 2.38 20.58
N ASP A 206 -11.09 2.26 20.55
CA ASP A 206 -10.17 3.40 20.40
C ASP A 206 -10.27 3.99 19.00
N ARG A 207 -10.37 3.14 17.98
CA ARG A 207 -10.62 3.57 16.60
C ARG A 207 -11.99 4.19 16.40
N ALA A 208 -13.02 3.61 17.03
CA ALA A 208 -14.39 4.15 16.99
C ALA A 208 -14.45 5.56 17.62
N ALA A 209 -13.84 5.75 18.79
CA ALA A 209 -13.75 7.04 19.47
C ALA A 209 -12.97 8.10 18.64
N ALA A 210 -11.99 7.68 17.86
CA ALA A 210 -11.22 8.54 16.95
C ALA A 210 -11.98 8.86 15.63
N GLY A 211 -13.24 8.44 15.46
CA GLY A 211 -14.07 8.76 14.29
C GLY A 211 -13.83 7.90 13.05
N TRP A 212 -13.18 6.74 13.20
CA TRP A 212 -12.84 5.84 12.09
C TRP A 212 -14.04 5.07 11.51
N THR A 213 -15.17 4.96 12.21
CA THR A 213 -16.34 4.15 11.80
C THR A 213 -16.85 4.51 10.40
N ARG A 214 -17.01 5.81 10.11
CA ARG A 214 -17.42 6.30 8.76
C ARG A 214 -16.37 6.00 7.70
N HIS A 215 -15.10 6.03 8.08
CA HIS A 215 -13.97 5.75 7.18
C HIS A 215 -13.92 4.27 6.81
N LEU A 216 -14.09 3.38 7.78
CA LEU A 216 -14.14 1.93 7.60
C LEU A 216 -15.32 1.51 6.70
N ALA A 217 -16.52 2.05 6.91
CA ALA A 217 -17.68 1.78 6.06
C ALA A 217 -17.45 2.13 4.58
N LYS A 218 -16.70 3.21 4.29
CA LYS A 218 -16.30 3.54 2.93
C LYS A 218 -15.26 2.59 2.34
N ARG A 219 -14.47 1.94 3.17
CA ARG A 219 -13.36 1.08 2.76
C ARG A 219 -13.79 -0.36 2.48
N SER A 220 -14.84 -0.86 3.13
CA SER A 220 -15.46 -2.15 2.81
C SER A 220 -16.02 -2.19 1.36
N ARG A 221 -16.06 -1.05 0.67
CA ARG A 221 -16.41 -0.96 -0.75
C ARG A 221 -15.56 -1.86 -1.63
N THR A 222 -14.27 -2.03 -1.35
CA THR A 222 -13.39 -2.86 -2.20
C THR A 222 -13.87 -4.31 -2.23
N ILE A 223 -14.20 -4.91 -1.07
CA ILE A 223 -14.76 -6.26 -1.00
C ILE A 223 -16.08 -6.35 -1.78
N ARG A 224 -16.98 -5.39 -1.59
CA ARG A 224 -18.25 -5.35 -2.33
C ARG A 224 -18.03 -5.30 -3.84
N VAL A 225 -17.16 -4.41 -4.33
CA VAL A 225 -16.88 -4.30 -5.77
C VAL A 225 -16.22 -5.56 -6.32
N VAL A 226 -15.29 -6.16 -5.58
CA VAL A 226 -14.65 -7.43 -5.97
C VAL A 226 -15.70 -8.56 -6.05
N THR A 227 -16.67 -8.57 -5.14
CA THR A 227 -17.77 -9.56 -5.17
C THR A 227 -18.75 -9.29 -6.32
N ASP A 228 -19.19 -8.03 -6.51
CA ASP A 228 -20.25 -7.68 -7.44
C ASP A 228 -19.80 -7.63 -8.90
N LYS A 229 -18.51 -7.39 -9.19
CA LYS A 229 -18.03 -7.19 -10.55
C LYS A 229 -17.25 -8.39 -11.07
N PRO A 230 -17.35 -8.72 -12.37
CA PRO A 230 -16.54 -9.77 -12.97
C PRO A 230 -15.06 -9.38 -12.95
N ALA A 231 -14.20 -10.36 -12.72
CA ALA A 231 -12.77 -10.19 -12.83
C ALA A 231 -12.32 -10.11 -14.29
N ARG A 232 -11.37 -9.22 -14.55
CA ARG A 232 -10.77 -8.96 -15.85
C ARG A 232 -9.35 -9.51 -15.90
N ASP A 233 -8.82 -9.66 -17.13
CA ASP A 233 -7.42 -10.03 -17.33
C ASP A 233 -6.48 -8.98 -16.74
N PHE A 234 -5.51 -9.44 -15.95
CA PHE A 234 -4.58 -8.59 -15.23
C PHE A 234 -3.67 -7.79 -16.16
N ASP A 235 -3.01 -8.49 -17.09
CA ASP A 235 -1.95 -7.88 -17.92
C ASP A 235 -2.53 -6.82 -18.86
N LEU A 236 -3.69 -7.14 -19.46
CA LEU A 236 -4.39 -6.21 -20.35
C LEU A 236 -4.86 -4.96 -19.58
N TRP A 237 -5.47 -5.14 -18.41
CA TRP A 237 -6.10 -4.03 -17.70
C TRP A 237 -5.14 -3.20 -16.88
N THR A 238 -4.07 -3.78 -16.36
CA THR A 238 -2.99 -3.00 -15.72
C THR A 238 -2.26 -2.13 -16.74
N SER A 239 -1.98 -2.63 -17.94
CA SER A 239 -1.41 -1.83 -19.03
C SER A 239 -2.30 -0.65 -19.41
N ARG A 240 -3.60 -0.89 -19.57
CA ARG A 240 -4.59 0.17 -19.87
C ARG A 240 -4.68 1.19 -18.72
N ALA A 241 -4.78 0.72 -17.48
CA ALA A 241 -4.88 1.57 -16.31
C ALA A 241 -3.64 2.46 -16.15
N ARG A 242 -2.43 1.93 -16.36
CA ARG A 242 -1.20 2.71 -16.33
C ARG A 242 -1.21 3.85 -17.35
N ARG A 243 -1.63 3.57 -18.59
CA ARG A 243 -1.73 4.60 -19.64
C ARG A 243 -2.75 5.69 -19.27
N ILE A 244 -3.96 5.29 -18.86
CA ILE A 244 -5.02 6.22 -18.47
C ILE A 244 -4.57 7.08 -17.29
N GLN A 245 -4.02 6.47 -16.23
CA GLN A 245 -3.59 7.18 -15.03
C GLN A 245 -2.36 8.07 -15.29
N THR A 246 -1.57 7.80 -16.31
CA THR A 246 -0.47 8.68 -16.72
C THR A 246 -1.00 9.95 -17.40
N ILE A 247 -2.08 9.87 -18.15
CA ILE A 247 -2.60 10.99 -18.96
C ILE A 247 -3.66 11.78 -18.20
N VAL A 248 -4.60 11.12 -17.55
CA VAL A 248 -5.76 11.76 -16.91
C VAL A 248 -5.39 12.32 -15.55
N ARG A 249 -5.54 13.62 -15.39
CA ARG A 249 -5.21 14.38 -14.17
C ARG A 249 -6.46 15.03 -13.57
N PRO A 250 -6.57 15.15 -12.25
CA PRO A 250 -7.66 15.93 -11.65
C PRO A 250 -7.38 17.43 -11.82
N PRO A 251 -8.41 18.26 -12.03
CA PRO A 251 -8.21 19.72 -12.23
C PRO A 251 -7.59 20.42 -11.03
N TYR A 252 -7.72 19.84 -9.82
CA TYR A 252 -7.19 20.41 -8.57
C TYR A 252 -5.77 19.92 -8.21
N ALA A 253 -5.22 18.94 -8.92
CA ALA A 253 -3.89 18.40 -8.61
C ALA A 253 -3.29 17.63 -9.79
N TRP A 254 -2.50 18.31 -10.60
CA TRP A 254 -1.82 17.72 -11.75
C TRP A 254 -0.75 16.67 -11.39
N ASN A 255 -0.30 16.64 -10.14
CA ASN A 255 0.75 15.76 -9.67
C ASN A 255 0.24 14.46 -9.02
N LYS A 256 -0.97 14.05 -9.33
CA LYS A 256 -1.52 12.73 -8.97
C LYS A 256 -2.53 12.26 -10.02
N PRO A 257 -2.84 10.94 -10.12
CA PRO A 257 -3.88 10.45 -11.02
C PRO A 257 -5.26 10.98 -10.62
N ALA A 258 -6.16 11.06 -11.58
CA ALA A 258 -7.55 11.43 -11.31
C ALA A 258 -8.20 10.37 -10.40
N MET A 259 -8.85 10.83 -9.33
CA MET A 259 -9.50 9.98 -8.33
C MET A 259 -10.91 9.60 -8.79
N PHE A 260 -11.00 8.82 -9.87
CA PHE A 260 -12.26 8.25 -10.34
C PHE A 260 -12.33 6.75 -10.07
N ASN A 261 -13.55 6.24 -9.91
CA ASN A 261 -13.80 4.84 -9.62
C ASN A 261 -14.36 4.16 -10.88
N LEU A 262 -13.50 3.48 -11.61
CA LEU A 262 -13.90 2.68 -12.77
C LEU A 262 -14.41 1.28 -12.39
N ASP A 263 -14.25 0.88 -11.12
CA ASP A 263 -14.66 -0.44 -10.59
C ASP A 263 -14.15 -1.62 -11.43
N ILE A 264 -12.90 -1.53 -11.86
CA ILE A 264 -12.24 -2.57 -12.64
C ILE A 264 -11.57 -3.54 -11.68
N VAL A 265 -12.15 -4.72 -11.56
CA VAL A 265 -11.59 -5.84 -10.81
C VAL A 265 -10.71 -6.66 -11.74
N VAL A 266 -9.50 -7.00 -11.28
CA VAL A 266 -8.57 -7.89 -11.99
C VAL A 266 -8.32 -9.15 -11.18
N ARG A 267 -8.12 -10.29 -11.87
CA ARG A 267 -7.61 -11.51 -11.25
C ARG A 267 -6.10 -11.44 -11.22
N ILE A 268 -5.53 -11.53 -9.99
CA ILE A 268 -4.09 -11.54 -9.78
C ILE A 268 -3.52 -12.86 -10.31
N PRO A 269 -2.52 -12.84 -11.20
CA PRO A 269 -1.92 -14.05 -11.75
C PRO A 269 -1.15 -14.86 -10.69
N ASP A 270 -1.12 -16.17 -10.88
CA ASP A 270 -0.47 -17.11 -9.96
C ASP A 270 1.03 -16.85 -9.76
N ARG A 271 1.68 -16.17 -10.72
CA ARG A 271 3.09 -15.75 -10.59
C ARG A 271 3.37 -14.85 -9.38
N PHE A 272 2.33 -14.18 -8.81
CA PHE A 272 2.46 -13.35 -7.62
C PHE A 272 2.25 -14.09 -6.30
N GLN A 273 1.69 -15.30 -6.31
CA GLN A 273 1.23 -16.01 -5.10
C GLN A 273 2.30 -16.16 -4.01
N LYS A 274 3.58 -16.28 -4.35
CA LYS A 274 4.66 -16.51 -3.39
C LYS A 274 5.37 -15.22 -2.94
N ILE A 275 4.87 -14.05 -3.30
CA ILE A 275 5.60 -12.79 -3.09
C ILE A 275 5.38 -12.21 -1.70
N ILE A 276 4.14 -12.10 -1.24
CA ILE A 276 3.76 -11.41 0.00
C ILE A 276 2.99 -12.36 0.90
#